data_d709165c4bd58cec75dcab54a8796ec7
#
_entry.id   d709165c4bd58cec75dcab54a8796ec7
#
_cell.length_a   1.000
_cell.length_b   1.000
_cell.length_c   1.000
_cell.angle_alpha   90.00
_cell.angle_beta   90.00
_cell.angle_gamma   90.00
#
_symmetry.space_group_name_H-M   'P 1'
#
loop_
_entity.id
_entity.type
_entity.pdbx_description
1 polymer ?
#
loop_
_entity_poly.entity_id
_entity_poly.type
_entity_poly.pdbx_seq_one_letter_code
_entity_poly.pdbx_strand_id
1 'polypeptide(L)'
;MRRLNLILLLSAVTVALAFVISCKETSADRLKKMCGEWVSTGRKPPFTLGEENGQYHVTVTHSNYKGDDRQETYLVRETEGVLFIETGFAVMMDYDRKKDRIRLSPGGEYKKKK
;
A
#
# COMPACT_ATOMS: atom_id res chain seq x y z
N MET A 1 -6.83 30.09 -41.13
CA MET A 1 -7.37 30.38 -39.79
C MET A 1 -8.12 29.18 -39.18
N ARG A 2 -8.89 28.43 -39.96
CA ARG A 2 -9.59 27.25 -39.45
C ARG A 2 -8.65 26.15 -38.90
N ARG A 3 -7.47 26.00 -39.50
CA ARG A 3 -6.48 24.99 -39.07
C ARG A 3 -5.86 25.29 -37.71
N LEU A 4 -5.68 26.55 -37.40
CA LEU A 4 -5.12 27.02 -36.13
C LEU A 4 -6.08 26.72 -34.96
N ASN A 5 -7.38 26.92 -35.17
CA ASN A 5 -8.38 26.66 -34.15
C ASN A 5 -8.50 25.17 -33.83
N LEU A 6 -8.37 24.30 -34.83
CA LEU A 6 -8.38 22.84 -34.64
C LEU A 6 -7.18 22.34 -33.83
N ILE A 7 -6.01 22.89 -34.11
CA ILE A 7 -4.79 22.53 -33.37
C ILE A 7 -4.87 22.97 -31.92
N LEU A 8 -5.40 24.16 -31.64
CA LEU A 8 -5.60 24.68 -30.30
C LEU A 8 -6.59 23.83 -29.50
N LEU A 9 -7.69 23.38 -30.13
CA LEU A 9 -8.68 22.50 -29.50
C LEU A 9 -8.10 21.15 -29.14
N LEU A 10 -7.32 20.54 -30.04
CA LEU A 10 -6.67 19.26 -29.78
C LEU A 10 -5.66 19.35 -28.65
N SER A 11 -4.90 20.42 -28.60
CA SER A 11 -3.92 20.66 -27.53
C SER A 11 -4.59 20.81 -26.17
N ALA A 12 -5.71 21.52 -26.09
CA ALA A 12 -6.45 21.69 -24.84
C ALA A 12 -7.02 20.36 -24.32
N VAL A 13 -7.54 19.52 -25.19
CA VAL A 13 -8.07 18.20 -24.82
C VAL A 13 -6.97 17.30 -24.31
N THR A 14 -5.80 17.30 -24.95
CA THR A 14 -4.66 16.49 -24.52
C THR A 14 -4.17 16.89 -23.13
N VAL A 15 -4.08 18.16 -22.84
CA VAL A 15 -3.66 18.67 -21.53
C VAL A 15 -4.68 18.28 -20.44
N ALA A 16 -5.97 18.34 -20.72
CA ALA A 16 -7.01 17.97 -19.78
C ALA A 16 -6.93 16.48 -19.44
N LEU A 17 -6.69 15.61 -20.42
CA LEU A 17 -6.54 14.17 -20.19
C LEU A 17 -5.30 13.85 -19.35
N ALA A 18 -4.17 14.50 -19.61
CA ALA A 18 -2.96 14.31 -18.82
C ALA A 18 -3.17 14.74 -17.37
N PHE A 19 -3.90 15.83 -17.14
CA PHE A 19 -4.20 16.32 -15.80
C PHE A 19 -5.06 15.32 -15.02
N VAL A 20 -6.08 14.71 -15.63
CA VAL A 20 -6.94 13.71 -14.99
C VAL A 20 -6.13 12.46 -14.60
N ILE A 21 -5.22 11.99 -15.46
CA ILE A 21 -4.38 10.83 -15.18
C ILE A 21 -3.45 11.11 -14.00
N SER A 22 -2.87 12.30 -13.89
CA SER A 22 -1.93 12.66 -12.83
C SER A 22 -2.58 12.76 -11.45
N CYS A 23 -3.90 12.87 -11.34
CA CYS A 23 -4.61 12.98 -10.07
C CYS A 23 -4.92 11.64 -9.41
N LYS A 24 -4.75 10.51 -10.12
CA LYS A 24 -5.03 9.18 -9.56
C LYS A 24 -3.79 8.57 -8.93
N GLU A 25 -3.88 8.31 -7.62
CA GLU A 25 -2.84 7.59 -6.91
C GLU A 25 -2.97 6.09 -7.22
N THR A 26 -1.86 5.46 -7.62
CA THR A 26 -1.85 4.02 -7.89
C THR A 26 -1.64 3.23 -6.60
N SER A 27 -1.97 1.93 -6.63
CA SER A 27 -1.72 1.03 -5.50
C SER A 27 -0.22 0.90 -5.21
N ALA A 28 0.61 0.96 -6.25
CA ALA A 28 2.06 0.95 -6.09
C ALA A 28 2.55 2.18 -5.32
N ASP A 29 1.98 3.35 -5.60
CA ASP A 29 2.32 4.59 -4.87
C ASP A 29 1.92 4.49 -3.40
N ARG A 30 0.75 3.93 -3.10
CA ARG A 30 0.31 3.71 -1.72
C ARG A 30 1.22 2.73 -0.99
N LEU A 31 1.57 1.61 -1.63
CA LEU A 31 2.47 0.61 -1.04
C LEU A 31 3.83 1.19 -0.72
N LYS A 32 4.36 2.04 -1.58
CA LYS A 32 5.63 2.74 -1.35
C LYS A 32 5.60 3.57 -0.07
N LYS A 33 4.51 4.29 0.16
CA LYS A 33 4.32 5.11 1.37
C LYS A 33 4.12 4.26 2.61
N MET A 34 3.60 3.05 2.45
CA MET A 34 3.33 2.13 3.55
C MET A 34 4.58 1.37 4.00
N CYS A 35 5.68 1.40 3.24
CA CYS A 35 6.91 0.69 3.60
C CYS A 35 7.45 1.18 4.94
N GLY A 36 7.92 0.26 5.79
CA GLY A 36 8.46 0.54 7.10
C GLY A 36 7.97 -0.44 8.14
N GLU A 37 8.25 -0.13 9.40
CA GLU A 37 7.84 -0.95 10.54
C GLU A 37 6.51 -0.47 11.11
N TRP A 38 5.64 -1.42 11.43
CA TRP A 38 4.30 -1.15 11.94
C TRP A 38 4.08 -1.92 13.24
N VAL A 39 3.55 -1.25 14.24
CA VAL A 39 3.25 -1.83 15.54
C VAL A 39 1.75 -1.82 15.78
N SER A 40 1.25 -2.91 16.36
CA SER A 40 -0.18 -3.05 16.67
C SER A 40 -0.59 -2.06 17.75
N THR A 41 -1.79 -1.49 17.61
CA THR A 41 -2.40 -0.69 18.68
C THR A 41 -2.94 -1.58 19.80
N GLY A 42 -2.99 -2.90 19.58
CA GLY A 42 -3.35 -3.92 20.57
C GLY A 42 -2.14 -4.77 20.95
N ARG A 43 -2.32 -6.07 21.01
CA ARG A 43 -1.29 -7.02 21.43
C ARG A 43 -0.83 -7.97 20.32
N LYS A 44 -0.97 -7.55 19.07
CA LYS A 44 -0.55 -8.36 17.93
C LYS A 44 0.94 -8.17 17.66
N PRO A 45 1.62 -9.15 17.03
CA PRO A 45 3.02 -9.00 16.65
C PRO A 45 3.21 -7.86 15.67
N PRO A 46 4.35 -7.15 15.72
CA PRO A 46 4.66 -6.12 14.74
C PRO A 46 5.01 -6.73 13.39
N PHE A 47 4.89 -5.93 12.34
CA PHE A 47 5.33 -6.35 11.01
C PHE A 47 6.10 -5.25 10.30
N THR A 48 6.88 -5.65 9.31
CA THR A 48 7.60 -4.74 8.41
C THR A 48 7.07 -4.94 7.00
N LEU A 49 6.71 -3.86 6.33
CA LEU A 49 6.35 -3.87 4.91
C LEU A 49 7.56 -3.41 4.11
N GLY A 50 8.01 -4.24 3.19
CA GLY A 50 9.16 -3.94 2.35
C GLY A 50 8.95 -4.36 0.90
N GLU A 51 9.83 -3.87 0.03
CA GLU A 51 9.83 -4.20 -1.38
C GLU A 51 11.11 -4.94 -1.73
N GLU A 52 10.99 -5.98 -2.55
CA GLU A 52 12.12 -6.70 -3.11
C GLU A 52 11.78 -7.13 -4.54
N ASN A 53 12.61 -6.71 -5.50
CA ASN A 53 12.44 -7.03 -6.93
C ASN A 53 11.04 -6.68 -7.48
N GLY A 54 10.51 -5.52 -7.07
CA GLY A 54 9.19 -5.06 -7.53
C GLY A 54 8.03 -5.71 -6.82
N GLN A 55 8.27 -6.60 -5.86
CA GLN A 55 7.23 -7.25 -5.06
C GLN A 55 7.24 -6.74 -3.63
N TYR A 56 6.05 -6.57 -3.06
CA TYR A 56 5.90 -6.12 -1.68
C TYR A 56 5.63 -7.30 -0.76
N HIS A 57 6.29 -7.31 0.39
CA HIS A 57 6.22 -8.37 1.37
C HIS A 57 5.95 -7.81 2.75
N VAL A 58 5.17 -8.54 3.53
CA VAL A 58 4.97 -8.27 4.95
C VAL A 58 5.73 -9.34 5.73
N THR A 59 6.65 -8.90 6.60
CA THR A 59 7.40 -9.79 7.48
C THR A 59 6.90 -9.59 8.91
N VAL A 60 6.32 -10.64 9.47
CA VAL A 60 5.78 -10.63 10.83
C VAL A 60 6.81 -11.26 11.76
N THR A 61 7.11 -10.59 12.88
CA THR A 61 8.04 -11.08 13.88
C THR A 61 7.25 -11.60 15.08
N HIS A 62 7.35 -12.90 15.34
CA HIS A 62 6.77 -13.56 16.50
C HIS A 62 7.84 -13.79 17.55
N SER A 63 7.61 -13.28 18.76
CA SER A 63 8.51 -13.50 19.89
C SER A 63 7.83 -14.42 20.88
N ASN A 64 8.54 -15.48 21.33
CA ASN A 64 8.01 -16.34 22.37
C ASN A 64 8.54 -15.87 23.75
N TYR A 65 8.03 -16.49 24.83
CA TYR A 65 8.42 -16.14 26.18
C TYR A 65 9.88 -16.48 26.51
N LYS A 66 10.54 -17.29 25.68
CA LYS A 66 11.96 -17.65 25.82
C LYS A 66 12.89 -16.65 25.12
N GLY A 67 12.35 -15.64 24.44
CA GLY A 67 13.12 -14.67 23.71
C GLY A 67 13.53 -15.10 22.30
N ASP A 68 13.06 -16.27 21.82
CA ASP A 68 13.33 -16.71 20.47
C ASP A 68 12.38 -15.99 19.49
N ASP A 69 12.94 -15.29 18.53
CA ASP A 69 12.16 -14.59 17.52
C ASP A 69 12.02 -15.47 16.28
N ARG A 70 10.80 -15.53 15.76
CA ARG A 70 10.50 -16.21 14.50
C ARG A 70 9.91 -15.21 13.53
N GLN A 71 10.44 -15.18 12.32
CA GLN A 71 9.94 -14.30 11.26
C GLN A 71 9.24 -15.11 10.20
N GLU A 72 8.08 -14.61 9.78
CA GLU A 72 7.30 -15.17 8.67
C GLU A 72 7.06 -14.06 7.65
N THR A 73 7.34 -14.35 6.39
CA THR A 73 7.21 -13.40 5.29
C THR A 73 6.08 -13.82 4.37
N TYR A 74 5.21 -12.89 4.07
CA TYR A 74 4.03 -13.11 3.22
C TYR A 74 4.01 -12.12 2.08
N LEU A 75 3.51 -12.55 0.93
CA LEU A 75 3.39 -11.72 -0.26
C LEU A 75 2.17 -10.79 -0.13
N VAL A 76 2.32 -9.55 -0.57
CA VAL A 76 1.22 -8.61 -0.71
C VAL A 76 0.74 -8.63 -2.14
N ARG A 77 -0.56 -8.82 -2.34
CA ARG A 77 -1.20 -8.81 -3.65
C ARG A 77 -2.26 -7.75 -3.73
N GLU A 78 -2.53 -7.31 -4.95
CA GLU A 78 -3.61 -6.38 -5.25
C GLU A 78 -4.62 -7.04 -6.15
N THR A 79 -5.91 -6.87 -5.82
CA THR A 79 -7.01 -7.30 -6.67
C THR A 79 -8.04 -6.17 -6.69
N GLU A 80 -8.28 -5.60 -7.87
CA GLU A 80 -9.27 -4.53 -8.07
C GLU A 80 -9.08 -3.34 -7.10
N GLY A 81 -7.83 -2.93 -6.89
CA GLY A 81 -7.51 -1.81 -6.01
C GLY A 81 -7.47 -2.14 -4.52
N VAL A 82 -7.75 -3.38 -4.16
CA VAL A 82 -7.71 -3.84 -2.76
C VAL A 82 -6.44 -4.62 -2.51
N LEU A 83 -5.75 -4.30 -1.40
CA LEU A 83 -4.51 -4.96 -1.01
C LEU A 83 -4.81 -6.12 -0.07
N PHE A 84 -4.12 -7.25 -0.31
CA PHE A 84 -4.25 -8.47 0.48
C PHE A 84 -2.88 -9.00 0.87
N ILE A 85 -2.79 -9.51 2.09
CA ILE A 85 -1.62 -10.28 2.55
C ILE A 85 -2.00 -11.77 2.44
N GLU A 86 -1.17 -12.56 1.76
CA GLU A 86 -1.41 -13.99 1.58
C GLU A 86 -0.78 -14.78 2.73
N THR A 87 -1.59 -15.17 3.71
CA THR A 87 -1.16 -15.93 4.89
C THR A 87 -1.70 -17.36 4.92
N GLY A 88 -2.28 -17.81 3.82
CA GLY A 88 -3.12 -19.01 3.74
C GLY A 88 -4.58 -18.66 3.57
N PHE A 89 -4.99 -17.50 4.06
CA PHE A 89 -6.24 -16.80 3.68
C PHE A 89 -5.87 -15.40 3.26
N ALA A 90 -6.79 -14.74 2.55
CA ALA A 90 -6.62 -13.35 2.16
C ALA A 90 -6.90 -12.43 3.35
N VAL A 91 -5.86 -11.77 3.88
CA VAL A 91 -6.01 -10.74 4.90
C VAL A 91 -6.05 -9.39 4.20
N MET A 92 -7.19 -8.71 4.29
CA MET A 92 -7.37 -7.41 3.66
C MET A 92 -6.54 -6.36 4.39
N MET A 93 -5.85 -5.51 3.62
CA MET A 93 -5.03 -4.43 4.17
C MET A 93 -5.56 -3.09 3.68
N ASP A 94 -5.96 -2.23 4.61
CA ASP A 94 -6.48 -0.91 4.32
C ASP A 94 -5.59 0.15 4.98
N TYR A 95 -5.17 1.13 4.19
CA TYR A 95 -4.27 2.19 4.66
C TYR A 95 -5.02 3.51 4.75
N ASP A 96 -5.06 4.10 5.94
CA ASP A 96 -5.57 5.43 6.17
C ASP A 96 -4.41 6.42 6.12
N ARG A 97 -4.31 7.14 5.02
CA ARG A 97 -3.23 8.09 4.74
C ARG A 97 -3.22 9.27 5.70
N LYS A 98 -4.38 9.75 6.14
CA LYS A 98 -4.49 10.90 7.03
C LYS A 98 -3.98 10.59 8.44
N LYS A 99 -4.28 9.40 8.93
CA LYS A 99 -3.89 8.96 10.27
C LYS A 99 -2.57 8.19 10.27
N ASP A 100 -2.06 7.83 9.10
CA ASP A 100 -0.89 6.96 8.93
C ASP A 100 -1.08 5.65 9.70
N ARG A 101 -2.20 4.98 9.43
CA ARG A 101 -2.60 3.74 10.08
C ARG A 101 -2.91 2.68 9.04
N ILE A 102 -2.58 1.44 9.35
CA ILE A 102 -2.97 0.28 8.56
C ILE A 102 -3.96 -0.55 9.37
N ARG A 103 -5.06 -0.94 8.74
CA ARG A 103 -6.02 -1.87 9.32
C ARG A 103 -5.96 -3.18 8.56
N LEU A 104 -5.75 -4.27 9.28
CA LEU A 104 -5.82 -5.61 8.73
C LEU A 104 -7.15 -6.25 9.10
N SER A 105 -7.77 -6.95 8.17
CA SER A 105 -9.05 -7.63 8.39
C SER A 105 -8.94 -9.09 7.93
N PRO A 106 -8.82 -10.06 8.82
CA PRO A 106 -8.69 -9.93 10.29
C PRO A 106 -7.32 -9.45 10.75
N GLY A 107 -7.21 -8.90 11.94
CA GLY A 107 -5.92 -8.54 12.52
C GLY A 107 -5.90 -7.26 13.35
N GLY A 108 -6.69 -6.25 13.00
CA GLY A 108 -6.79 -5.00 13.74
C GLY A 108 -5.97 -3.86 13.16
N GLU A 109 -5.73 -2.85 13.97
CA GLU A 109 -5.11 -1.61 13.55
C GLU A 109 -3.64 -1.54 13.96
N TYR A 110 -2.81 -0.96 13.08
CA TYR A 110 -1.37 -0.79 13.28
C TYR A 110 -0.98 0.66 13.04
N LYS A 111 -0.04 1.15 13.83
CA LYS A 111 0.55 2.48 13.66
C LYS A 111 2.01 2.35 13.24
N LYS A 112 2.50 3.34 12.50
CA LYS A 112 3.88 3.34 12.06
C LYS A 112 4.81 3.56 13.25
N LYS A 113 5.86 2.75 13.32
CA LYS A 113 6.89 2.90 14.34
C LYS A 113 7.76 4.11 13.99
N LYS A 114 7.91 5.02 14.93
CA LYS A 114 8.76 6.20 14.77
C LYS A 114 10.17 5.95 15.28
#